data_37056d10cf900d4a1cbfac9e282820b4
#
_entry.id   37056d10cf900d4a1cbfac9e282820b4
#
_cell.length_a   1.000
_cell.length_b   1.000
_cell.length_c   1.000
_cell.angle_alpha   90.00
_cell.angle_beta   90.00
_cell.angle_gamma   90.00
#
_symmetry.space_group_name_H-M   'P 1'
#
loop_
_entity.id
_entity.type
_entity.pdbx_description
1 polymer ?
#
loop_
_entity_poly.entity_id
_entity_poly.type
_entity_poly.pdbx_seq_one_letter_code
_entity_poly.pdbx_strand_id
1 'polypeptide(L)'
;MPQHGHERWSYEYSDYIDEAGDPVEYDAYMVPESDLEEGQLRLLEVDNRVVLPVDTHVRFVVTGADVIHDFAVPALGLKIDCTPGRLNQTSALCEREGVFYGQCSELCGPYHGFMPIGVEAVDVDKYLVWLDAQT
;
A
#
# COMPACT_ATOMS: atom_id res chain seq x y z
N MET A 1 20.33 2.98 9.08
CA MET A 1 20.27 3.16 7.68
C MET A 1 19.28 2.22 7.08
N PRO A 2 18.54 2.71 6.17
CA PRO A 2 17.67 1.79 5.50
C PRO A 2 18.55 0.66 4.98
N GLN A 3 18.04 -0.50 5.07
CA GLN A 3 18.73 -1.63 4.56
C GLN A 3 18.95 -1.41 3.08
N HIS A 4 20.13 -1.66 2.61
CA HIS A 4 20.41 -1.55 1.20
C HIS A 4 19.46 -2.45 0.44
N GLY A 5 18.73 -1.88 -0.48
CA GLY A 5 17.82 -2.62 -1.30
C GLY A 5 16.50 -2.95 -0.66
N HIS A 6 16.24 -2.43 0.52
CA HIS A 6 14.90 -2.55 1.07
C HIS A 6 14.01 -1.52 0.41
N GLU A 7 13.25 -1.97 -0.56
CA GLU A 7 12.25 -1.17 -1.20
C GLU A 7 11.01 -1.11 -0.34
N ARG A 8 10.29 0.00 -0.41
CA ARG A 8 9.07 0.17 0.37
C ARG A 8 8.05 0.99 -0.38
N TRP A 9 6.80 0.81 0.01
CA TRP A 9 5.73 1.70 -0.37
C TRP A 9 5.47 2.66 0.79
N SER A 10 5.26 3.93 0.47
CA SER A 10 4.85 4.94 1.45
C SER A 10 3.44 5.36 1.11
N TYR A 11 2.59 5.43 2.11
CA TYR A 11 1.17 5.74 1.93
C TYR A 11 0.78 6.97 2.71
N GLU A 12 -0.10 7.75 2.11
CA GLU A 12 -0.64 8.95 2.73
C GLU A 12 -2.15 8.98 2.52
N TYR A 13 -2.90 9.18 3.60
CA TYR A 13 -4.35 9.30 3.55
C TYR A 13 -4.67 10.80 3.66
N SER A 14 -4.73 11.47 2.53
CA SER A 14 -4.83 12.92 2.49
C SER A 14 -6.19 13.48 2.89
N ASP A 15 -7.21 12.63 2.94
CA ASP A 15 -8.55 13.04 3.37
C ASP A 15 -8.69 13.12 4.88
N TYR A 16 -7.72 12.66 5.62
CA TYR A 16 -7.77 12.65 7.08
C TYR A 16 -6.57 13.43 7.64
N ILE A 17 -6.89 14.52 8.31
CA ILE A 17 -5.89 15.41 8.91
C ILE A 17 -6.06 15.34 10.42
N ASP A 18 -4.98 15.11 11.15
CA ASP A 18 -5.01 15.05 12.61
C ASP A 18 -5.09 16.46 13.22
N GLU A 19 -5.09 16.54 14.54
CA GLU A 19 -5.20 17.82 15.25
C GLU A 19 -4.01 18.74 14.98
N ALA A 20 -2.86 18.17 14.64
CA ALA A 20 -1.68 18.95 14.31
C ALA A 20 -1.68 19.46 12.85
N GLY A 21 -2.66 19.06 12.07
CA GLY A 21 -2.75 19.44 10.67
C GLY A 21 -2.01 18.50 9.71
N ASP A 22 -1.59 17.33 10.20
CA ASP A 22 -0.83 16.36 9.41
C ASP A 22 -1.72 15.22 8.92
N PRO A 23 -1.53 14.76 7.68
CA PRO A 23 -2.25 13.59 7.20
C PRO A 23 -1.70 12.32 7.85
N VAL A 24 -2.47 11.23 7.75
CA VAL A 24 -1.99 9.91 8.17
C VAL A 24 -0.98 9.44 7.14
N GLU A 25 0.23 9.14 7.59
CA GLU A 25 1.31 8.66 6.73
C GLU A 25 2.03 7.49 7.39
N TYR A 26 2.46 6.53 6.58
CA TYR A 26 3.31 5.45 7.07
C TYR A 26 3.99 4.74 5.91
N ASP A 27 5.03 3.98 6.25
CA ASP A 27 5.75 3.15 5.30
C ASP A 27 5.38 1.69 5.49
N ALA A 28 5.40 0.94 4.41
CA ALA A 28 5.13 -0.49 4.42
C ALA A 28 6.32 -1.23 3.82
N TYR A 29 6.86 -2.17 4.57
CA TYR A 29 8.01 -3.00 4.17
C TYR A 29 7.58 -4.45 4.07
N MET A 30 8.25 -5.19 3.20
CA MET A 30 8.07 -6.63 3.14
C MET A 30 8.52 -7.25 4.46
N VAL A 31 7.72 -8.17 4.97
CA VAL A 31 8.09 -8.93 6.17
C VAL A 31 9.18 -9.93 5.77
N PRO A 32 10.37 -9.90 6.42
CA PRO A 32 11.43 -10.87 6.13
C PRO A 32 10.96 -12.28 6.43
N GLU A 33 11.48 -13.24 5.68
CA GLU A 33 11.10 -14.64 5.85
C GLU A 33 11.30 -15.14 7.29
N SER A 34 12.35 -14.67 7.95
CA SER A 34 12.64 -15.05 9.33
C SER A 34 11.60 -14.55 10.33
N ASP A 35 10.82 -13.54 9.99
CA ASP A 35 9.83 -12.95 10.86
C ASP A 35 8.39 -13.37 10.51
N LEU A 36 8.22 -14.24 9.51
CA LEU A 36 6.90 -14.70 9.13
C LEU A 36 6.31 -15.62 10.20
N GLU A 37 5.03 -15.37 10.47
CA GLU A 37 4.25 -16.22 11.35
C GLU A 37 3.53 -17.28 10.53
N GLU A 38 3.02 -18.30 11.22
CA GLU A 38 2.25 -19.34 10.56
C GLU A 38 1.06 -18.74 9.80
N GLY A 39 0.88 -19.16 8.56
CA GLY A 39 -0.19 -18.67 7.71
C GLY A 39 0.15 -17.44 6.90
N GLN A 40 1.29 -16.81 7.15
CA GLN A 40 1.72 -15.65 6.35
C GLN A 40 2.44 -16.10 5.08
N LEU A 41 2.35 -15.26 4.06
CA LEU A 41 2.83 -15.59 2.72
C LEU A 41 4.21 -14.98 2.45
N ARG A 42 5.15 -15.86 2.12
CA ARG A 42 6.51 -15.44 1.76
C ARG A 42 6.49 -14.48 0.57
N LEU A 43 7.25 -13.39 0.65
CA LEU A 43 7.40 -12.35 -0.38
C LEU A 43 6.11 -11.55 -0.67
N LEU A 44 5.04 -11.83 0.04
CA LEU A 44 3.78 -11.10 -0.15
C LEU A 44 3.32 -10.34 1.09
N GLU A 45 3.84 -10.69 2.27
CA GLU A 45 3.39 -10.02 3.49
C GLU A 45 4.13 -8.71 3.71
N VAL A 46 3.39 -7.73 4.23
CA VAL A 46 3.94 -6.44 4.62
C VAL A 46 3.65 -6.19 6.09
N ASP A 47 4.46 -5.34 6.70
CA ASP A 47 4.29 -4.97 8.11
C ASP A 47 3.08 -4.05 8.33
N ASN A 48 2.78 -3.21 7.35
CA ASN A 48 1.62 -2.31 7.40
C ASN A 48 0.83 -2.42 6.11
N ARG A 49 -0.44 -2.77 6.22
CA ARG A 49 -1.32 -2.87 5.05
C ARG A 49 -1.98 -1.54 4.74
N VAL A 50 -2.36 -1.37 3.48
CA VAL A 50 -3.27 -0.28 3.08
C VAL A 50 -4.67 -0.69 3.50
N VAL A 51 -5.30 0.10 4.34
CA VAL A 51 -6.65 -0.21 4.82
C VAL A 51 -7.65 0.66 4.07
N LEU A 52 -8.66 0.03 3.49
CA LEU A 52 -9.68 0.69 2.68
C LEU A 52 -11.07 0.34 3.19
N PRO A 53 -12.03 1.28 3.08
CA PRO A 53 -13.41 0.93 3.37
C PRO A 53 -14.04 0.19 2.18
N VAL A 54 -14.89 -0.80 2.48
CA VAL A 54 -15.66 -1.48 1.42
C VAL A 54 -16.78 -0.56 0.92
N ASP A 55 -17.29 -0.87 -0.28
CA ASP A 55 -18.41 -0.19 -0.91
C ASP A 55 -18.19 1.32 -1.08
N THR A 56 -16.94 1.72 -1.19
CA THR A 56 -16.54 3.11 -1.32
C THR A 56 -15.56 3.24 -2.48
N HIS A 57 -15.77 4.21 -3.35
CA HIS A 57 -14.81 4.52 -4.40
C HIS A 57 -13.60 5.20 -3.78
N VAL A 58 -12.44 4.60 -3.94
CA VAL A 58 -11.19 5.13 -3.41
C VAL A 58 -10.31 5.56 -4.58
N ARG A 59 -9.86 6.80 -4.54
CA ARG A 59 -8.95 7.33 -5.54
C ARG A 59 -7.52 7.18 -5.06
N PHE A 60 -6.69 6.57 -5.90
CA PHE A 60 -5.27 6.44 -5.66
C PHE A 60 -4.52 7.45 -6.51
N VAL A 61 -3.69 8.25 -5.86
CA VAL A 61 -2.78 9.16 -6.54
C VAL A 61 -1.38 8.65 -6.26
N VAL A 62 -0.64 8.31 -7.29
CA VAL A 62 0.64 7.62 -7.13
C VAL A 62 1.75 8.35 -7.87
N THR A 63 2.96 8.23 -7.31
CA THR A 63 4.17 8.73 -7.95
C THR A 63 5.34 7.86 -7.52
N GLY A 64 6.47 8.00 -8.22
CA GLY A 64 7.70 7.33 -7.83
C GLY A 64 8.66 8.33 -7.18
N ALA A 65 9.54 7.83 -6.33
CA ALA A 65 10.55 8.66 -5.67
C ALA A 65 11.78 8.84 -6.54
N ASP A 66 12.32 7.77 -7.08
CA ASP A 66 13.56 7.81 -7.84
C ASP A 66 13.53 7.00 -9.14
N VAL A 67 12.81 5.90 -9.17
CA VAL A 67 12.67 5.05 -10.36
C VAL A 67 11.20 4.75 -10.60
N ILE A 68 10.90 4.20 -11.77
CA ILE A 68 9.53 3.81 -12.11
C ILE A 68 9.18 2.52 -11.38
N HIS A 69 8.04 2.52 -10.73
CA HIS A 69 7.43 1.35 -10.13
C HIS A 69 6.04 1.15 -10.70
N ASP A 70 5.47 0.00 -10.45
CA ASP A 70 4.12 -0.30 -10.90
C ASP A 70 3.30 -0.80 -9.70
N PHE A 71 2.31 -0.01 -9.31
CA PHE A 71 1.43 -0.38 -8.20
C PHE A 71 0.32 -1.26 -8.76
N ALA A 72 0.39 -2.55 -8.49
CA ALA A 72 -0.53 -3.53 -9.04
C ALA A 72 -1.14 -4.41 -7.97
N VAL A 73 -2.47 -4.41 -7.89
CA VAL A 73 -3.23 -5.32 -7.05
C VAL A 73 -4.30 -5.94 -7.95
N PRO A 74 -3.98 -7.07 -8.60
CA PRO A 74 -4.87 -7.63 -9.64
C PRO A 74 -6.28 -7.93 -9.17
N ALA A 75 -6.44 -8.41 -7.95
CA ALA A 75 -7.75 -8.76 -7.41
C ALA A 75 -8.68 -7.54 -7.29
N LEU A 76 -8.13 -6.34 -7.26
CA LEU A 76 -8.90 -5.09 -7.20
C LEU A 76 -8.94 -4.37 -8.55
N GLY A 77 -8.36 -4.97 -9.58
CA GLY A 77 -8.28 -4.32 -10.89
C GLY A 77 -7.35 -3.11 -10.92
N LEU A 78 -6.44 -3.01 -9.96
CA LEU A 78 -5.50 -1.89 -9.88
C LEU A 78 -4.20 -2.23 -10.58
N LYS A 79 -3.79 -1.34 -11.48
CA LYS A 79 -2.46 -1.35 -12.07
C LYS A 79 -2.14 0.04 -12.58
N ILE A 80 -1.15 0.69 -12.00
CA ILE A 80 -0.83 2.07 -12.36
C ILE A 80 0.66 2.32 -12.17
N ASP A 81 1.27 2.99 -13.13
CA ASP A 81 2.68 3.34 -13.09
C ASP A 81 2.95 4.47 -12.10
N CYS A 82 3.98 4.32 -11.31
CA CYS A 82 4.47 5.31 -10.37
C CYS A 82 5.75 5.90 -10.95
N THR A 83 5.63 7.05 -11.60
CA THR A 83 6.73 7.68 -12.31
C THR A 83 7.24 8.90 -11.53
N PRO A 84 8.55 9.01 -11.32
CA PRO A 84 9.09 10.19 -10.62
C PRO A 84 8.69 11.48 -11.32
N GLY A 85 8.27 12.46 -10.53
CA GLY A 85 7.88 13.77 -11.03
C GLY A 85 6.50 13.83 -11.67
N ARG A 86 5.76 12.72 -11.67
CA ARG A 86 4.44 12.67 -12.28
C ARG A 86 3.44 12.06 -11.30
N LEU A 87 2.26 12.66 -11.21
CA LEU A 87 1.16 12.12 -10.43
C LEU A 87 0.18 11.42 -11.37
N ASN A 88 0.05 10.11 -11.22
CA ASN A 88 -0.96 9.33 -11.92
C ASN A 88 -2.08 9.00 -10.94
N GLN A 89 -3.28 8.79 -11.45
CA GLN A 89 -4.40 8.45 -10.58
C GLN A 89 -5.28 7.39 -11.19
N THR A 90 -5.85 6.60 -10.31
CA THR A 90 -6.85 5.59 -10.66
C THR A 90 -7.79 5.44 -9.48
N SER A 91 -8.83 4.65 -9.64
CA SER A 91 -9.77 4.40 -8.56
C SER A 91 -10.11 2.92 -8.48
N ALA A 92 -10.56 2.51 -7.31
CA ALA A 92 -11.03 1.15 -7.08
C ALA A 92 -12.26 1.16 -6.18
N LEU A 93 -13.09 0.16 -6.38
CA LEU A 93 -14.24 -0.12 -5.51
C LEU A 93 -14.13 -1.57 -5.08
N CYS A 94 -13.96 -1.79 -3.77
CA CYS A 94 -13.94 -3.13 -3.21
C CYS A 94 -15.28 -3.41 -2.54
N GLU A 95 -15.98 -4.43 -3.00
CA GLU A 95 -17.34 -4.71 -2.55
C GLU A 95 -17.42 -5.76 -1.45
N ARG A 96 -16.27 -6.29 -1.01
CA ARG A 96 -16.24 -7.28 0.07
C ARG A 96 -15.00 -7.10 0.92
N GLU A 97 -15.13 -7.46 2.19
CA GLU A 97 -14.00 -7.45 3.10
C GLU A 97 -13.02 -8.56 2.75
N GLY A 98 -11.76 -8.32 3.05
CA GLY A 98 -10.71 -9.31 2.83
C GLY A 98 -9.34 -8.68 2.73
N VAL A 99 -8.35 -9.54 2.50
CA VAL A 99 -6.97 -9.13 2.29
C VAL A 99 -6.58 -9.47 0.86
N PHE A 100 -6.04 -8.49 0.17
CA PHE A 100 -5.66 -8.62 -1.23
C PHE A 100 -4.18 -8.30 -1.37
N TYR A 101 -3.48 -9.05 -2.18
CA TYR A 101 -2.03 -8.93 -2.35
C TYR A 101 -1.68 -8.46 -3.75
N GLY A 102 -0.62 -7.68 -3.81
CA GLY A 102 -0.06 -7.22 -5.07
C GLY A 102 1.44 -7.09 -4.98
N GLN A 103 2.04 -6.67 -6.06
CA GLN A 103 3.48 -6.46 -6.14
C GLN A 103 3.78 -5.37 -7.14
N CYS A 104 5.00 -4.84 -7.08
CA CYS A 104 5.53 -4.04 -8.16
C CYS A 104 5.74 -4.95 -9.37
N SER A 105 5.07 -4.65 -10.48
CA SER A 105 5.15 -5.46 -11.69
C SER A 105 6.08 -4.87 -12.74
N GLU A 106 6.77 -3.77 -12.39
CA GLU A 106 7.72 -3.13 -13.29
C GLU A 106 9.13 -3.44 -12.81
N LEU A 107 10.06 -3.58 -13.75
CA LEU A 107 11.47 -3.79 -13.40
C LEU A 107 12.04 -2.47 -12.89
N CYS A 108 12.28 -2.38 -11.60
CA CYS A 108 12.70 -1.16 -10.93
C CYS A 108 14.06 -1.27 -10.27
N GLY A 109 14.97 -2.03 -10.88
CA GLY A 109 16.33 -2.16 -10.39
C GLY A 109 16.58 -3.53 -9.78
N PRO A 110 17.75 -3.73 -9.13
CA PRO A 110 18.15 -5.05 -8.65
C PRO A 110 17.27 -5.62 -7.56
N TYR A 111 16.41 -4.80 -6.95
CA TYR A 111 15.54 -5.24 -5.86
C TYR A 111 14.10 -5.37 -6.31
N HIS A 112 13.88 -5.41 -7.60
CA HIS A 112 12.55 -5.63 -8.16
C HIS A 112 11.95 -6.93 -7.62
N GLY A 113 10.68 -6.91 -7.31
CA GLY A 113 10.00 -8.07 -6.76
C GLY A 113 9.95 -8.09 -5.23
N PHE A 114 10.67 -7.21 -4.57
CA PHE A 114 10.68 -7.13 -3.11
C PHE A 114 9.88 -5.93 -2.61
N MET A 115 8.83 -5.56 -3.33
CA MET A 115 7.91 -4.49 -2.95
C MET A 115 6.48 -5.02 -2.97
N PRO A 116 6.11 -5.87 -2.02
CA PRO A 116 4.75 -6.37 -1.97
C PRO A 116 3.77 -5.29 -1.53
N ILE A 117 2.53 -5.46 -1.93
CA ILE A 117 1.43 -4.58 -1.55
C ILE A 117 0.41 -5.43 -0.81
N GLY A 118 0.02 -4.99 0.39
CA GLY A 118 -1.06 -5.63 1.12
C GLY A 118 -2.19 -4.64 1.28
N VAL A 119 -3.38 -5.02 0.85
CA VAL A 119 -4.58 -4.20 0.98
C VAL A 119 -5.58 -4.96 1.83
N GLU A 120 -6.07 -4.31 2.86
CA GLU A 120 -7.11 -4.87 3.72
C GLU A 120 -8.37 -4.03 3.59
N ALA A 121 -9.43 -4.64 3.07
CA ALA A 121 -10.72 -3.99 2.92
C ALA A 121 -11.59 -4.34 4.12
N VAL A 122 -12.12 -3.33 4.79
CA VAL A 122 -12.92 -3.48 5.99
C VAL A 122 -14.19 -2.65 5.90
N ASP A 123 -15.16 -2.90 6.77
CA ASP A 123 -16.33 -2.06 6.79
C ASP A 123 -15.96 -0.62 7.23
N VAL A 124 -16.83 0.33 6.91
CA VAL A 124 -16.56 1.75 7.14
C VAL A 124 -16.29 2.04 8.62
N ASP A 125 -17.01 1.40 9.53
CA ASP A 125 -16.81 1.66 10.95
C ASP A 125 -15.41 1.22 11.41
N LYS A 126 -14.96 0.05 10.97
CA LYS A 126 -13.61 -0.42 11.26
C LYS A 126 -12.55 0.48 10.62
N TYR A 127 -12.81 0.95 9.43
CA TYR A 127 -11.90 1.86 8.74
C TYR A 127 -11.72 3.15 9.55
N LEU A 128 -12.80 3.74 10.06
CA LEU A 128 -12.73 4.96 10.84
C LEU A 128 -11.99 4.75 12.16
N VAL A 129 -12.20 3.61 12.81
CA VAL A 129 -11.46 3.26 14.02
C VAL A 129 -9.98 3.12 13.72
N TRP A 130 -9.64 2.48 12.61
CA TRP A 130 -8.24 2.34 12.21
C TRP A 130 -7.59 3.70 11.94
N LEU A 131 -8.27 4.60 11.24
CA LEU A 131 -7.74 5.94 10.98
C LEU A 131 -7.45 6.70 12.28
N ASP A 132 -8.39 6.66 13.24
CA ASP A 132 -8.19 7.30 14.53
C ASP A 132 -6.97 6.75 15.26
N ALA A 133 -6.73 5.46 15.14
CA ALA A 133 -5.60 4.81 15.80
C ALA A 133 -4.25 5.21 15.19
N GLN A 134 -4.23 5.78 13.98
CA GLN A 134 -3.00 6.21 13.32
C GLN A 134 -2.56 7.61 13.72
N THR A 135 -3.39 8.36 14.43
CA THR A 135 -3.07 9.74 14.82
C THR A 135 -2.54 9.89 16.25
#